data_4d4095aec351fd0da8ceeffe11d9e65b
#
_entry.id   4d4095aec351fd0da8ceeffe11d9e65b
#
_cell.length_a   1.000
_cell.length_b   1.000
_cell.length_c   1.000
_cell.angle_alpha   90.00
_cell.angle_beta   90.00
_cell.angle_gamma   90.00
#
_symmetry.space_group_name_H-M   'P 1'
#
loop_
_entity.id
_entity.type
_entity.pdbx_description
1 polymer ?
#
loop_
_entity_poly.entity_id
_entity_poly.type
_entity_poly.pdbx_seq_one_letter_code
_entity_poly.pdbx_strand_id
1 'polypeptide(L)'
;MDFAGEELGLLGSAEWVKEPTRPLEKAVAMINMDMIGRIKDDKVYIGGVGTGSTFKPILEQAQKEQAQKDSAFKIEYSAGGYSSSDHTSFVSKKIPVLFFFSGLHSDYHKPSDTWEKINAPSAARLLDMIGNVTLQLASAAQPPAFQTVVEDKPPSGGDGRGYGPYFGSIPDFGETPNGVKFADVKPGSPAAKAGLKPGDVLIQFGDKPIKNLYDFTDALRRSKIGDVVEVKVLREGQPVTASVKLEQRK
;
A
#
# COMPACT_ATOMS: atom_id res chain seq x y z
N MET A 1 -9.25 16.49 1.99
CA MET A 1 -8.01 17.30 2.14
C MET A 1 -6.94 16.69 1.27
N ASP A 2 -6.15 17.51 0.61
CA ASP A 2 -4.97 17.07 -0.12
C ASP A 2 -3.73 17.49 0.68
N PHE A 3 -2.82 16.57 0.95
CA PHE A 3 -1.61 16.84 1.71
C PHE A 3 -0.43 17.01 0.78
N ALA A 4 0.37 18.06 1.03
CA ALA A 4 1.57 18.33 0.24
C ALA A 4 2.75 17.47 0.72
N GLY A 5 3.66 17.12 -0.21
CA GLY A 5 4.92 16.45 0.12
C GLY A 5 4.77 15.02 0.62
N GLU A 6 3.76 14.28 0.15
CA GLU A 6 3.58 12.85 0.46
C GLU A 6 4.82 12.08 0.02
N GLU A 7 5.27 12.27 -1.21
CA GLU A 7 6.45 11.63 -1.82
C GLU A 7 7.80 12.01 -1.15
N LEU A 8 7.80 13.07 -0.34
CA LEU A 8 8.96 13.53 0.43
C LEU A 8 8.99 12.99 1.87
N GLY A 9 8.06 12.09 2.20
CA GLY A 9 7.96 11.45 3.51
C GLY A 9 6.75 11.93 4.33
N LEU A 10 5.59 12.06 3.70
CA LEU A 10 4.30 12.39 4.33
C LEU A 10 4.29 13.76 5.03
N LEU A 11 5.06 14.74 4.51
CA LEU A 11 5.32 16.01 5.23
C LEU A 11 4.03 16.73 5.62
N GLY A 12 3.08 16.86 4.69
CA GLY A 12 1.84 17.59 4.93
C GLY A 12 0.92 16.90 5.93
N SER A 13 0.70 15.60 5.81
CA SER A 13 -0.14 14.85 6.74
C SER A 13 0.50 14.73 8.12
N ALA A 14 1.82 14.54 8.19
CA ALA A 14 2.56 14.50 9.45
C ALA A 14 2.50 15.84 10.20
N GLU A 15 2.60 16.96 9.49
CA GLU A 15 2.47 18.28 10.10
C GLU A 15 1.02 18.57 10.52
N TRP A 16 0.05 18.23 9.67
CA TRP A 16 -1.35 18.44 9.99
C TRP A 16 -1.79 17.70 11.26
N VAL A 17 -1.33 16.47 11.50
CA VAL A 17 -1.69 15.73 12.74
C VAL A 17 -0.97 16.24 14.00
N LYS A 18 0.05 17.10 13.86
CA LYS A 18 0.68 17.82 14.99
C LYS A 18 -0.08 19.10 15.31
N GLU A 19 -0.44 19.87 14.29
CA GLU A 19 -1.14 21.15 14.40
C GLU A 19 -2.45 21.11 13.57
N PRO A 20 -3.44 20.31 14.00
CA PRO A 20 -4.64 20.09 13.22
C PRO A 20 -5.53 21.33 13.23
N THR A 21 -6.07 21.71 12.05
CA THR A 21 -7.02 22.82 11.89
C THR A 21 -8.41 22.52 12.49
N ARG A 22 -8.64 21.28 12.89
CA ARG A 22 -9.83 20.80 13.60
C ARG A 22 -9.39 19.89 14.75
N PRO A 23 -10.13 19.85 15.88
CA PRO A 23 -9.78 18.99 17.00
C PRO A 23 -9.64 17.51 16.57
N LEU A 24 -8.43 16.95 16.71
CA LEU A 24 -8.10 15.60 16.21
C LEU A 24 -8.88 14.52 16.97
N GLU A 25 -9.20 14.76 18.23
CA GLU A 25 -10.02 13.87 19.08
C GLU A 25 -11.48 13.72 18.59
N LYS A 26 -11.92 14.60 17.69
CA LYS A 26 -13.23 14.51 17.02
C LYS A 26 -13.17 13.75 15.69
N ALA A 27 -11.99 13.34 15.24
CA ALA A 27 -11.85 12.53 14.03
C ALA A 27 -12.41 11.12 14.29
N VAL A 28 -13.43 10.75 13.53
CA VAL A 28 -14.07 9.42 13.62
C VAL A 28 -13.21 8.36 12.91
N ALA A 29 -12.74 8.70 11.73
CA ALA A 29 -11.87 7.87 10.91
C ALA A 29 -11.16 8.75 9.87
N MET A 30 -10.06 8.24 9.30
CA MET A 30 -9.45 8.81 8.11
C MET A 30 -9.59 7.83 6.95
N ILE A 31 -10.15 8.30 5.85
CA ILE A 31 -10.28 7.53 4.61
C ILE A 31 -9.29 8.11 3.60
N ASN A 32 -8.32 7.31 3.23
CA ASN A 32 -7.32 7.66 2.23
C ASN A 32 -7.61 6.98 0.90
N MET A 33 -7.47 7.72 -0.18
CA MET A 33 -7.62 7.23 -1.54
C MET A 33 -6.35 7.55 -2.31
N ASP A 34 -5.67 6.53 -2.76
CA ASP A 34 -4.41 6.68 -3.48
C ASP A 34 -4.43 5.81 -4.74
N MET A 35 -4.04 6.40 -5.87
CA MET A 35 -3.96 5.73 -7.18
C MET A 35 -5.26 5.04 -7.64
N ILE A 36 -6.44 5.43 -7.14
CA ILE A 36 -7.72 4.76 -7.43
C ILE A 36 -8.20 4.90 -8.89
N GLY A 37 -7.51 5.68 -9.69
CA GLY A 37 -7.81 5.89 -11.11
C GLY A 37 -7.29 4.79 -12.06
N ARG A 38 -6.53 3.81 -11.58
CA ARG A 38 -5.88 2.79 -12.43
C ARG A 38 -6.37 1.36 -12.13
N ILE A 39 -7.62 1.22 -11.69
CA ILE A 39 -8.24 -0.08 -11.42
C ILE A 39 -8.19 -0.97 -12.67
N LYS A 40 -7.63 -2.15 -12.51
CA LYS A 40 -7.53 -3.20 -13.54
C LYS A 40 -8.18 -4.48 -13.02
N ASP A 41 -8.92 -5.17 -13.89
CA ASP A 41 -9.58 -6.46 -13.61
C ASP A 41 -10.49 -6.42 -12.36
N ASP A 42 -11.07 -5.25 -12.06
CA ASP A 42 -11.89 -4.94 -10.88
C ASP A 42 -11.17 -5.18 -9.53
N LYS A 43 -9.83 -5.20 -9.52
CA LYS A 43 -9.05 -5.44 -8.32
C LYS A 43 -8.82 -4.15 -7.53
N VAL A 44 -9.11 -4.22 -6.21
CA VAL A 44 -8.97 -3.12 -5.26
C VAL A 44 -8.35 -3.65 -3.97
N TYR A 45 -7.47 -2.88 -3.37
CA TYR A 45 -6.89 -3.17 -2.06
C TYR A 45 -7.47 -2.20 -1.03
N ILE A 46 -7.83 -2.72 0.14
CA ILE A 46 -8.32 -1.90 1.25
C ILE A 46 -7.51 -2.23 2.50
N GLY A 47 -6.61 -1.32 2.85
CA GLY A 47 -5.80 -1.41 4.07
C GLY A 47 -6.47 -0.76 5.28
N GLY A 48 -5.95 -1.07 6.48
CA GLY A 48 -6.42 -0.47 7.72
C GLY A 48 -7.68 -1.09 8.32
N VAL A 49 -8.21 -2.16 7.71
CA VAL A 49 -9.51 -2.74 8.10
C VAL A 49 -9.54 -3.19 9.56
N GLY A 50 -8.41 -3.59 10.13
CA GLY A 50 -8.30 -3.97 11.54
C GLY A 50 -8.16 -2.80 12.51
N THR A 51 -7.97 -1.57 12.02
CA THR A 51 -7.75 -0.39 12.88
C THR A 51 -9.02 0.20 13.48
N GLY A 52 -10.18 -0.14 12.92
CA GLY A 52 -11.48 0.32 13.41
C GLY A 52 -12.45 -0.83 13.68
N SER A 53 -13.06 -0.86 14.86
CA SER A 53 -13.90 -1.97 15.32
C SER A 53 -15.10 -2.30 14.43
N THR A 54 -15.59 -1.35 13.63
CA THR A 54 -16.78 -1.50 12.78
C THR A 54 -16.47 -1.51 11.29
N PHE A 55 -15.20 -1.42 10.90
CA PHE A 55 -14.84 -1.29 9.48
C PHE A 55 -15.23 -2.49 8.63
N LYS A 56 -14.93 -3.70 9.11
CA LYS A 56 -15.19 -4.92 8.35
C LYS A 56 -16.66 -5.08 7.96
N PRO A 57 -17.64 -5.05 8.89
CA PRO A 57 -19.05 -5.17 8.52
C PRO A 57 -19.55 -4.05 7.61
N ILE A 58 -19.07 -2.80 7.80
CA ILE A 58 -19.42 -1.67 6.93
C ILE A 58 -18.91 -1.89 5.49
N LEU A 59 -17.67 -2.34 5.33
CA LEU A 59 -17.09 -2.63 4.03
C LEU A 59 -17.78 -3.79 3.33
N GLU A 60 -18.09 -4.88 4.05
CA GLU A 60 -18.83 -6.02 3.50
C GLU A 60 -20.23 -5.62 3.03
N GLN A 61 -20.92 -4.76 3.78
CA GLN A 61 -22.22 -4.24 3.39
C GLN A 61 -22.11 -3.34 2.15
N ALA A 62 -21.18 -2.39 2.13
CA ALA A 62 -20.97 -1.50 0.99
C ALA A 62 -20.58 -2.26 -0.28
N GLN A 63 -19.76 -3.32 -0.16
CA GLN A 63 -19.41 -4.19 -1.27
C GLN A 63 -20.63 -4.94 -1.82
N LYS A 64 -21.49 -5.47 -0.95
CA LYS A 64 -22.73 -6.14 -1.37
C LYS A 64 -23.66 -5.18 -2.12
N GLU A 65 -23.84 -3.98 -1.61
CA GLU A 65 -24.68 -2.96 -2.25
C GLU A 65 -24.12 -2.50 -3.60
N GLN A 66 -22.79 -2.35 -3.70
CA GLN A 66 -22.13 -2.04 -4.96
C GLN A 66 -22.32 -3.16 -5.98
N ALA A 67 -22.16 -4.42 -5.56
CA ALA A 67 -22.32 -5.59 -6.41
C ALA A 67 -23.76 -5.80 -6.94
N GLN A 68 -24.76 -5.23 -6.28
CA GLN A 68 -26.15 -5.24 -6.78
C GLN A 68 -26.39 -4.23 -7.91
N LYS A 69 -25.56 -3.17 -7.99
CA LYS A 69 -25.68 -2.11 -8.98
C LYS A 69 -24.82 -2.34 -10.21
N ASP A 70 -23.69 -3.03 -10.03
CA ASP A 70 -22.70 -3.26 -11.07
C ASP A 70 -21.85 -4.50 -10.73
N SER A 71 -20.83 -4.82 -11.55
CA SER A 71 -19.89 -5.91 -11.26
C SER A 71 -19.18 -5.72 -9.91
N ALA A 72 -19.03 -6.79 -9.14
CA ALA A 72 -18.37 -6.76 -7.85
C ALA A 72 -16.87 -6.53 -7.99
N PHE A 73 -16.30 -5.68 -7.12
CA PHE A 73 -14.85 -5.59 -6.98
C PHE A 73 -14.26 -6.85 -6.34
N LYS A 74 -13.08 -7.23 -6.81
CA LYS A 74 -12.21 -8.22 -6.18
C LYS A 74 -11.38 -7.51 -5.13
N ILE A 75 -11.87 -7.49 -3.90
CA ILE A 75 -11.24 -6.72 -2.83
C ILE A 75 -10.28 -7.61 -2.06
N GLU A 76 -9.04 -7.15 -1.92
CA GLU A 76 -8.07 -7.69 -1.00
C GLU A 76 -7.98 -6.79 0.23
N TYR A 77 -8.24 -7.36 1.41
CA TYR A 77 -8.22 -6.65 2.68
C TYR A 77 -6.88 -6.85 3.39
N SER A 78 -6.37 -5.78 4.01
CA SER A 78 -5.24 -5.83 4.93
C SER A 78 -5.64 -5.21 6.26
N ALA A 79 -5.34 -5.90 7.35
CA ALA A 79 -5.71 -5.45 8.69
C ALA A 79 -4.96 -4.20 9.11
N GLY A 80 -3.71 -4.09 8.72
CA GLY A 80 -2.81 -3.05 9.13
C GLY A 80 -3.09 -1.66 8.59
N GLY A 81 -2.76 -0.66 9.40
CA GLY A 81 -2.96 0.74 9.07
C GLY A 81 -1.68 1.50 8.70
N TYR A 82 -0.52 0.85 8.73
CA TYR A 82 0.74 1.47 8.36
C TYR A 82 1.13 1.09 6.94
N SER A 83 1.28 2.09 6.06
CA SER A 83 1.84 1.91 4.72
C SER A 83 2.45 3.21 4.20
N SER A 84 2.88 3.22 2.95
CA SER A 84 3.57 4.38 2.35
C SER A 84 2.57 5.38 1.75
N SER A 85 1.65 5.91 2.56
CA SER A 85 0.73 7.00 2.19
C SER A 85 0.19 7.72 3.43
N ASP A 86 -0.49 8.84 3.26
CA ASP A 86 -0.86 9.83 4.29
C ASP A 86 -1.65 9.29 5.48
N HIS A 87 -2.41 8.19 5.33
CA HIS A 87 -3.14 7.56 6.43
C HIS A 87 -2.22 7.08 7.57
N THR A 88 -0.94 6.82 7.28
CA THR A 88 0.07 6.43 8.27
C THR A 88 0.26 7.50 9.35
N SER A 89 0.18 8.78 9.00
CA SER A 89 0.23 9.88 9.96
C SER A 89 -0.92 9.84 10.95
N PHE A 90 -2.13 9.45 10.50
CA PHE A 90 -3.34 9.38 11.33
C PHE A 90 -3.36 8.14 12.23
N VAL A 91 -3.02 6.97 11.70
CA VAL A 91 -2.96 5.75 12.54
C VAL A 91 -1.92 5.88 13.66
N SER A 92 -0.84 6.63 13.43
CA SER A 92 0.15 6.93 14.48
C SER A 92 -0.43 7.72 15.66
N LYS A 93 -1.53 8.45 15.42
CA LYS A 93 -2.32 9.19 16.42
C LYS A 93 -3.52 8.39 16.94
N LYS A 94 -3.58 7.10 16.67
CA LYS A 94 -4.67 6.20 17.07
C LYS A 94 -6.03 6.60 16.48
N ILE A 95 -6.03 7.15 15.27
CA ILE A 95 -7.26 7.37 14.50
C ILE A 95 -7.44 6.14 13.59
N PRO A 96 -8.62 5.51 13.57
CA PRO A 96 -8.91 4.42 12.65
C PRO A 96 -8.76 4.88 11.20
N VAL A 97 -8.14 4.07 10.34
CA VAL A 97 -7.87 4.43 8.96
C VAL A 97 -8.36 3.37 7.98
N LEU A 98 -8.87 3.80 6.83
CA LEU A 98 -9.09 2.97 5.65
C LEU A 98 -8.27 3.52 4.50
N PHE A 99 -7.53 2.66 3.83
CA PHE A 99 -6.69 2.99 2.70
C PHE A 99 -7.17 2.26 1.45
N PHE A 100 -7.75 2.99 0.50
CA PHE A 100 -8.22 2.46 -0.78
C PHE A 100 -7.14 2.66 -1.84
N PHE A 101 -6.78 1.58 -2.53
CA PHE A 101 -5.68 1.55 -3.47
C PHE A 101 -5.97 0.60 -4.63
N SER A 102 -5.58 0.95 -5.86
CA SER A 102 -5.80 0.09 -7.03
C SER A 102 -4.60 -0.75 -7.44
N GLY A 103 -3.51 -0.68 -6.70
CA GLY A 103 -2.25 -1.35 -7.02
C GLY A 103 -1.31 -0.48 -7.83
N LEU A 104 -0.03 -0.89 -7.88
CA LEU A 104 0.97 -0.25 -8.73
C LEU A 104 0.79 -0.65 -10.20
N HIS A 105 1.19 0.24 -11.09
CA HIS A 105 1.19 0.01 -12.54
C HIS A 105 2.52 0.42 -13.18
N SER A 106 2.72 0.02 -14.42
CA SER A 106 3.99 0.23 -15.15
C SER A 106 4.38 1.70 -15.36
N ASP A 107 3.41 2.61 -15.29
CA ASP A 107 3.63 4.06 -15.46
C ASP A 107 3.89 4.80 -14.14
N TYR A 108 3.80 4.11 -12.99
CA TYR A 108 3.97 4.71 -11.65
C TYR A 108 5.24 5.57 -11.58
N HIS A 109 5.10 6.83 -11.14
CA HIS A 109 6.15 7.84 -11.06
C HIS A 109 6.86 8.12 -12.40
N LYS A 110 6.13 8.04 -13.52
CA LYS A 110 6.68 8.34 -14.85
C LYS A 110 5.86 9.41 -15.58
N PRO A 111 6.49 10.19 -16.47
CA PRO A 111 5.78 11.12 -17.35
C PRO A 111 4.74 10.46 -18.26
N SER A 112 4.82 9.13 -18.41
CA SER A 112 3.85 8.34 -19.17
C SER A 112 2.55 8.06 -18.42
N ASP A 113 2.45 8.42 -17.11
CA ASP A 113 1.21 8.31 -16.36
C ASP A 113 0.34 9.54 -16.60
N THR A 114 -0.41 9.48 -17.70
CA THR A 114 -1.23 10.57 -18.19
C THR A 114 -2.71 10.33 -17.90
N TRP A 115 -3.49 11.40 -17.91
CA TRP A 115 -4.93 11.39 -17.57
C TRP A 115 -5.77 10.48 -18.48
N GLU A 116 -5.36 10.27 -19.74
CA GLU A 116 -6.06 9.38 -20.69
C GLU A 116 -6.06 7.92 -20.25
N LYS A 117 -5.14 7.55 -19.36
CA LYS A 117 -5.04 6.20 -18.81
C LYS A 117 -5.91 5.95 -17.58
N ILE A 118 -6.61 6.97 -17.11
CA ILE A 118 -7.54 6.84 -15.99
C ILE A 118 -8.74 6.00 -16.41
N ASN A 119 -9.01 4.93 -15.65
CA ASN A 119 -10.23 4.14 -15.78
C ASN A 119 -11.36 4.82 -15.00
N ALA A 120 -11.89 5.91 -15.56
CA ALA A 120 -12.92 6.72 -14.92
C ALA A 120 -14.20 5.92 -14.54
N PRO A 121 -14.72 4.99 -15.37
CA PRO A 121 -15.87 4.19 -14.96
C PRO A 121 -15.63 3.36 -13.69
N SER A 122 -14.50 2.65 -13.61
CA SER A 122 -14.19 1.85 -12.41
C SER A 122 -13.88 2.74 -11.20
N ALA A 123 -13.22 3.88 -11.40
CA ALA A 123 -12.98 4.85 -10.33
C ALA A 123 -14.29 5.42 -9.77
N ALA A 124 -15.26 5.75 -10.63
CA ALA A 124 -16.58 6.24 -10.21
C ALA A 124 -17.32 5.20 -9.36
N ARG A 125 -17.34 3.93 -9.78
CA ARG A 125 -17.94 2.84 -9.00
C ARG A 125 -17.28 2.67 -7.62
N LEU A 126 -15.96 2.80 -7.55
CA LEU A 126 -15.23 2.73 -6.28
C LEU A 126 -15.56 3.94 -5.40
N LEU A 127 -15.66 5.14 -5.97
CA LEU A 127 -16.06 6.35 -5.25
C LEU A 127 -17.48 6.26 -4.68
N ASP A 128 -18.42 5.64 -5.40
CA ASP A 128 -19.77 5.36 -4.88
C ASP A 128 -19.72 4.44 -3.66
N MET A 129 -18.91 3.38 -3.71
CA MET A 129 -18.70 2.50 -2.57
C MET A 129 -18.05 3.23 -1.39
N ILE A 130 -17.00 4.03 -1.63
CA ILE A 130 -16.32 4.84 -0.60
C ILE A 130 -17.28 5.87 0.00
N GLY A 131 -18.11 6.51 -0.81
CA GLY A 131 -19.16 7.44 -0.38
C GLY A 131 -20.15 6.78 0.58
N ASN A 132 -20.60 5.57 0.26
CA ASN A 132 -21.47 4.78 1.12
C ASN A 132 -20.77 4.44 2.46
N VAL A 133 -19.54 3.95 2.43
CA VAL A 133 -18.73 3.71 3.65
C VAL A 133 -18.62 4.99 4.48
N THR A 134 -18.33 6.12 3.85
CA THR A 134 -18.19 7.42 4.51
C THR A 134 -19.49 7.84 5.20
N LEU A 135 -20.63 7.70 4.51
CA LEU A 135 -21.94 8.02 5.08
C LEU A 135 -22.29 7.13 6.26
N GLN A 136 -22.03 5.84 6.16
CA GLN A 136 -22.27 4.90 7.26
C GLN A 136 -21.42 5.25 8.50
N LEU A 137 -20.14 5.57 8.31
CA LEU A 137 -19.24 6.01 9.38
C LEU A 137 -19.67 7.34 10.01
N ALA A 138 -20.06 8.31 9.17
CA ALA A 138 -20.47 9.64 9.63
C ALA A 138 -21.81 9.65 10.36
N SER A 139 -22.71 8.71 10.02
CA SER A 139 -24.05 8.61 10.62
C SER A 139 -24.14 7.55 11.72
N ALA A 140 -23.05 6.83 12.00
CA ALA A 140 -23.04 5.81 13.02
C ALA A 140 -23.31 6.41 14.41
N ALA A 141 -24.21 5.79 15.17
CA ALA A 141 -24.51 6.20 16.54
C ALA A 141 -23.28 6.09 17.48
N GLN A 142 -22.37 5.19 17.16
CA GLN A 142 -21.09 5.00 17.85
C GLN A 142 -19.97 5.02 16.82
N PRO A 143 -18.94 5.86 16.99
CA PRO A 143 -17.78 5.85 16.10
C PRO A 143 -17.00 4.53 16.22
N PRO A 144 -16.24 4.13 15.18
CA PRO A 144 -15.36 2.97 15.29
C PRO A 144 -14.32 3.20 16.39
N ALA A 145 -14.23 2.28 17.33
CA ALA A 145 -13.16 2.32 18.32
C ALA A 145 -11.85 1.93 17.65
N PHE A 146 -10.77 2.69 17.92
CA PHE A 146 -9.45 2.35 17.43
C PHE A 146 -8.99 1.00 18.00
N GLN A 147 -8.46 0.16 17.13
CA GLN A 147 -7.88 -1.13 17.47
C GLN A 147 -6.41 -1.15 17.04
N THR A 148 -5.54 -1.57 17.96
CA THR A 148 -4.14 -1.79 17.63
C THR A 148 -4.01 -3.11 16.88
N VAL A 149 -3.60 -3.06 15.63
CA VAL A 149 -3.20 -4.24 14.87
C VAL A 149 -1.75 -4.55 15.22
N VAL A 150 -1.48 -5.78 15.61
CA VAL A 150 -0.09 -6.23 15.84
C VAL A 150 0.53 -6.44 14.46
N GLU A 151 1.16 -5.40 13.97
CA GLU A 151 2.06 -5.43 12.82
C GLU A 151 3.48 -5.18 13.32
N ASP A 152 4.44 -5.78 12.66
CA ASP A 152 5.82 -5.34 12.82
C ASP A 152 5.88 -3.86 12.35
N LYS A 153 6.00 -2.93 13.29
CA LYS A 153 6.04 -1.49 12.98
C LYS A 153 7.05 -1.21 11.89
N PRO A 154 6.69 -0.39 10.88
CA PRO A 154 7.72 0.15 9.99
C PRO A 154 8.74 0.91 10.85
N PRO A 155 10.04 0.79 10.58
CA PRO A 155 11.03 1.59 11.28
C PRO A 155 10.70 3.07 11.11
N SER A 156 10.42 3.74 12.22
CA SER A 156 10.19 5.18 12.26
C SER A 156 11.49 5.91 11.89
N GLY A 157 11.49 6.59 10.77
CA GLY A 157 12.60 7.42 10.36
C GLY A 157 12.99 7.26 8.89
N GLY A 158 12.16 7.72 8.01
CA GLY A 158 12.58 8.01 6.63
C GLY A 158 13.27 9.38 6.61
N ASP A 159 14.55 9.42 6.27
CA ASP A 159 15.35 10.64 6.06
C ASP A 159 15.08 11.31 4.70
N GLY A 160 13.91 11.13 4.11
CA GLY A 160 13.51 11.74 2.84
C GLY A 160 14.25 11.23 1.58
N ARG A 161 15.06 10.18 1.71
CA ARG A 161 15.86 9.64 0.60
C ARG A 161 15.20 8.41 -0.02
N GLY A 162 14.03 8.51 -0.61
CA GLY A 162 13.42 7.47 -1.45
C GLY A 162 13.60 6.01 -0.96
N TYR A 163 13.12 5.04 -1.72
CA TYR A 163 13.18 3.61 -1.36
C TYR A 163 14.58 2.94 -1.52
N GLY A 164 15.68 3.69 -1.50
CA GLY A 164 17.03 3.15 -1.67
C GLY A 164 17.38 2.83 -3.15
N PRO A 165 18.38 1.95 -3.39
CA PRO A 165 18.79 1.56 -4.73
C PRO A 165 17.67 0.90 -5.52
N TYR A 166 17.79 0.93 -6.84
CA TYR A 166 16.81 0.31 -7.73
C TYR A 166 16.96 -1.21 -7.75
N PHE A 167 15.86 -1.91 -7.45
CA PHE A 167 15.73 -3.36 -7.53
C PHE A 167 14.89 -3.78 -8.74
N GLY A 168 13.74 -3.16 -8.95
CA GLY A 168 12.92 -3.28 -10.15
C GLY A 168 11.82 -4.34 -10.09
N SER A 169 11.48 -4.86 -8.91
CA SER A 169 10.22 -5.58 -8.70
C SER A 169 9.07 -4.60 -8.50
N ILE A 170 7.87 -5.03 -8.86
CA ILE A 170 6.60 -4.40 -8.52
C ILE A 170 5.92 -5.31 -7.50
N PRO A 171 5.83 -4.90 -6.22
CA PRO A 171 5.22 -5.75 -5.21
C PRO A 171 3.70 -5.90 -5.44
N ASP A 172 3.16 -7.05 -5.09
CA ASP A 172 1.73 -7.26 -4.86
C ASP A 172 1.40 -6.76 -3.45
N PHE A 173 0.36 -5.94 -3.32
CA PHE A 173 -0.06 -5.36 -2.04
C PHE A 173 -1.06 -6.24 -1.28
N GLY A 174 -1.49 -7.36 -1.87
CA GLY A 174 -2.25 -8.39 -1.17
C GLY A 174 -1.43 -9.01 -0.04
N GLU A 175 -2.10 -9.47 1.01
CA GLU A 175 -1.43 -10.16 2.11
C GLU A 175 -0.77 -11.44 1.60
N THR A 176 0.55 -11.46 1.66
CA THR A 176 1.35 -12.65 1.38
C THR A 176 1.97 -13.11 2.69
N PRO A 177 1.57 -14.27 3.23
CA PRO A 177 2.17 -14.79 4.45
C PRO A 177 3.69 -14.94 4.30
N ASN A 178 4.44 -14.27 5.19
CA ASN A 178 5.90 -14.36 5.28
C ASN A 178 6.65 -14.09 3.97
N GLY A 179 6.40 -12.94 3.35
CA GLY A 179 7.15 -12.52 2.16
C GLY A 179 6.56 -11.35 1.41
N VAL A 180 7.19 -10.99 0.30
CA VAL A 180 6.70 -9.99 -0.66
C VAL A 180 6.54 -10.65 -2.02
N LYS A 181 5.31 -10.87 -2.45
CA LYS A 181 5.01 -11.37 -3.77
C LYS A 181 5.25 -10.26 -4.80
N PHE A 182 5.84 -10.61 -5.92
CA PHE A 182 6.00 -9.70 -7.05
C PHE A 182 4.79 -9.82 -7.99
N ALA A 183 4.01 -8.75 -8.11
CA ALA A 183 2.98 -8.64 -9.12
C ALA A 183 3.61 -8.59 -10.51
N ASP A 184 4.76 -7.90 -10.63
CA ASP A 184 5.52 -7.83 -11.88
C ASP A 184 7.02 -7.61 -11.60
N VAL A 185 7.87 -7.82 -12.61
CA VAL A 185 9.30 -7.52 -12.60
C VAL A 185 9.64 -6.72 -13.86
N LYS A 186 10.12 -5.48 -13.67
CA LYS A 186 10.38 -4.58 -14.79
C LYS A 186 11.46 -5.13 -15.73
N PRO A 187 11.20 -5.22 -17.03
CA PRO A 187 12.20 -5.68 -18.00
C PRO A 187 13.50 -4.85 -17.92
N GLY A 188 14.64 -5.54 -17.98
CA GLY A 188 15.97 -4.91 -17.89
C GLY A 188 16.38 -4.40 -16.52
N SER A 189 15.53 -4.57 -15.49
CA SER A 189 15.85 -4.23 -14.11
C SER A 189 16.88 -5.18 -13.48
N PRO A 190 17.52 -4.80 -12.36
CA PRO A 190 18.34 -5.71 -11.56
C PRO A 190 17.67 -7.04 -11.23
N ALA A 191 16.42 -7.01 -10.79
CA ALA A 191 15.63 -8.20 -10.51
C ALA A 191 15.44 -9.09 -11.76
N ALA A 192 15.08 -8.48 -12.91
CA ALA A 192 14.92 -9.21 -14.17
C ALA A 192 16.23 -9.82 -14.66
N LYS A 193 17.35 -9.07 -14.57
CA LYS A 193 18.70 -9.56 -14.92
C LYS A 193 19.14 -10.73 -14.06
N ALA A 194 18.69 -10.76 -12.79
CA ALA A 194 18.92 -11.86 -11.87
C ALA A 194 17.97 -13.05 -12.06
N GLY A 195 17.05 -12.99 -13.04
CA GLY A 195 16.13 -14.08 -13.36
C GLY A 195 14.90 -14.17 -12.44
N LEU A 196 14.61 -13.12 -11.68
CA LEU A 196 13.38 -13.02 -10.90
C LEU A 196 12.18 -12.77 -11.83
N LYS A 197 11.01 -13.27 -11.44
CA LYS A 197 9.80 -13.29 -12.29
C LYS A 197 8.57 -12.78 -11.54
N PRO A 198 7.52 -12.34 -12.25
CA PRO A 198 6.19 -12.18 -11.65
C PRO A 198 5.75 -13.46 -10.96
N GLY A 199 5.10 -13.32 -9.80
CA GLY A 199 4.66 -14.44 -8.96
C GLY A 199 5.70 -14.94 -7.96
N ASP A 200 6.97 -14.58 -8.07
CA ASP A 200 7.98 -14.89 -7.04
C ASP A 200 7.61 -14.21 -5.71
N VAL A 201 7.81 -14.91 -4.61
CA VAL A 201 7.61 -14.38 -3.25
C VAL A 201 8.99 -14.23 -2.60
N LEU A 202 9.43 -12.98 -2.43
CA LEU A 202 10.70 -12.66 -1.76
C LEU A 202 10.58 -12.97 -0.26
N ILE A 203 11.43 -13.86 0.25
CA ILE A 203 11.46 -14.30 1.65
C ILE A 203 12.75 -13.95 2.37
N GLN A 204 13.81 -13.59 1.63
CA GLN A 204 15.10 -13.18 2.20
C GLN A 204 15.81 -12.22 1.27
N PHE A 205 16.45 -11.19 1.86
CA PHE A 205 17.28 -10.20 1.17
C PHE A 205 18.60 -10.05 1.94
N GLY A 206 19.69 -10.53 1.38
CA GLY A 206 20.95 -10.69 2.09
C GLY A 206 20.77 -11.64 3.28
N ASP A 207 21.18 -11.19 4.45
CA ASP A 207 21.02 -11.90 5.73
C ASP A 207 19.67 -11.66 6.41
N LYS A 208 18.82 -10.75 5.87
CA LYS A 208 17.55 -10.38 6.46
C LYS A 208 16.40 -11.26 5.96
N PRO A 209 15.60 -11.86 6.86
CA PRO A 209 14.30 -12.43 6.49
C PRO A 209 13.35 -11.32 6.10
N ILE A 210 12.59 -11.53 5.03
CA ILE A 210 11.57 -10.61 4.53
C ILE A 210 10.20 -11.23 4.80
N LYS A 211 9.46 -10.63 5.71
CA LYS A 211 8.11 -11.08 6.08
C LYS A 211 7.02 -10.26 5.41
N ASN A 212 7.33 -9.02 5.04
CA ASN A 212 6.40 -8.05 4.48
C ASN A 212 7.14 -6.99 3.65
N LEU A 213 6.39 -6.09 3.03
CA LEU A 213 6.94 -5.04 2.19
C LEU A 213 7.85 -4.06 2.96
N TYR A 214 7.60 -3.85 4.26
CA TYR A 214 8.42 -2.96 5.09
C TYR A 214 9.82 -3.52 5.30
N ASP A 215 9.94 -4.82 5.59
CA ASP A 215 11.23 -5.48 5.71
C ASP A 215 12.05 -5.32 4.44
N PHE A 216 11.38 -5.47 3.28
CA PHE A 216 12.02 -5.33 1.97
C PHE A 216 12.45 -3.88 1.69
N THR A 217 11.60 -2.91 1.95
CA THR A 217 11.95 -1.48 1.74
C THR A 217 13.04 -1.02 2.70
N ASP A 218 13.02 -1.48 3.98
CA ASP A 218 14.09 -1.20 4.93
C ASP A 218 15.43 -1.83 4.48
N ALA A 219 15.41 -3.07 4.01
CA ALA A 219 16.60 -3.73 3.49
C ALA A 219 17.18 -2.98 2.28
N LEU A 220 16.33 -2.54 1.36
CA LEU A 220 16.77 -1.72 0.21
C LEU A 220 17.35 -0.36 0.64
N ARG A 221 16.73 0.33 1.60
CA ARG A 221 17.23 1.62 2.10
C ARG A 221 18.61 1.53 2.74
N ARG A 222 18.92 0.40 3.38
CA ARG A 222 20.23 0.14 4.01
C ARG A 222 21.30 -0.28 3.02
N SER A 223 20.91 -0.65 1.82
CA SER A 223 21.81 -1.06 0.75
C SER A 223 22.33 0.15 -0.04
N LYS A 224 23.41 -0.06 -0.78
CA LYS A 224 24.03 0.95 -1.63
C LYS A 224 23.92 0.57 -3.10
N ILE A 225 23.96 1.60 -3.96
CA ILE A 225 24.09 1.39 -5.41
C ILE A 225 25.39 0.62 -5.68
N GLY A 226 25.29 -0.46 -6.48
CA GLY A 226 26.40 -1.35 -6.79
C GLY A 226 26.52 -2.57 -5.91
N ASP A 227 25.83 -2.62 -4.75
CA ASP A 227 25.81 -3.82 -3.92
C ASP A 227 25.27 -5.02 -4.70
N VAL A 228 25.89 -6.16 -4.48
CA VAL A 228 25.42 -7.44 -4.97
C VAL A 228 24.82 -8.20 -3.81
N VAL A 229 23.49 -8.38 -3.86
CA VAL A 229 22.73 -8.98 -2.77
C VAL A 229 22.17 -10.32 -3.19
N GLU A 230 22.44 -11.34 -2.39
CA GLU A 230 21.77 -12.63 -2.53
C GLU A 230 20.33 -12.52 -2.03
N VAL A 231 19.37 -12.95 -2.83
CA VAL A 231 17.95 -12.98 -2.45
C VAL A 231 17.41 -14.39 -2.59
N LYS A 232 16.50 -14.77 -1.68
CA LYS A 232 15.73 -16.01 -1.80
C LYS A 232 14.27 -15.68 -2.04
N VAL A 233 13.71 -16.33 -3.05
CA VAL A 233 12.29 -16.25 -3.39
C VAL A 233 11.67 -17.64 -3.40
N LEU A 234 10.37 -17.71 -3.16
CA LEU A 234 9.57 -18.90 -3.44
C LEU A 234 8.94 -18.72 -4.83
N ARG A 235 9.25 -19.61 -5.74
CA ARG A 235 8.65 -19.72 -7.07
C ARG A 235 7.82 -20.99 -7.10
N GLU A 236 6.50 -20.84 -7.25
CA GLU A 236 5.57 -22.00 -7.18
C GLU A 236 5.81 -22.87 -5.93
N GLY A 237 6.11 -22.20 -4.81
CA GLY A 237 6.39 -22.85 -3.53
C GLY A 237 7.81 -23.44 -3.37
N GLN A 238 8.65 -23.42 -4.41
CA GLN A 238 10.02 -23.91 -4.35
C GLN A 238 11.03 -22.78 -4.13
N PRO A 239 12.03 -22.95 -3.26
CA PRO A 239 13.04 -21.92 -3.01
C PRO A 239 13.96 -21.75 -4.23
N VAL A 240 14.14 -20.50 -4.65
CA VAL A 240 15.08 -20.09 -5.69
C VAL A 240 15.98 -19.00 -5.12
N THR A 241 17.28 -19.14 -5.29
CA THR A 241 18.28 -18.15 -4.90
C THR A 241 18.76 -17.39 -6.14
N ALA A 242 18.85 -16.06 -6.04
CA ALA A 242 19.34 -15.21 -7.10
C ALA A 242 20.28 -14.14 -6.54
N SER A 243 21.27 -13.73 -7.33
CA SER A 243 22.22 -12.66 -7.00
C SER A 243 21.82 -11.40 -7.76
N VAL A 244 21.43 -10.35 -7.05
CA VAL A 244 20.93 -9.11 -7.63
C VAL A 244 21.93 -7.99 -7.42
N LYS A 245 22.46 -7.41 -8.51
CA LYS A 245 23.29 -6.20 -8.44
C LYS A 245 22.39 -4.97 -8.44
N LEU A 246 22.35 -4.25 -7.34
CA LEU A 246 21.54 -3.05 -7.18
C LEU A 246 22.07 -1.90 -8.04
N GLU A 247 21.16 -1.19 -8.70
CA GLU A 247 21.52 -0.09 -9.63
C GLU A 247 20.97 1.24 -9.12
N GLN A 248 21.41 2.32 -9.78
CA GLN A 248 20.79 3.64 -9.59
C GLN A 248 19.39 3.64 -10.24
N ARG A 249 18.43 4.22 -9.57
CA ARG A 249 17.11 4.46 -10.17
C ARG A 249 17.25 5.49 -11.28
N LYS A 250 16.83 5.12 -12.51
CA LYS A 250 16.86 6.01 -13.69
C LYS A 250 15.56 6.78 -13.79
#